data_018ba90e907b994590c31712b169f575
#
_entry.id   018ba90e907b994590c31712b169f575
#
_cell.length_a   1.000
_cell.length_b   1.000
_cell.length_c   1.000
_cell.angle_alpha   90.00
_cell.angle_beta   90.00
_cell.angle_gamma   90.00
#
_symmetry.space_group_name_H-M   'P 1'
#
loop_
_entity.id
_entity.type
_entity.pdbx_description
1 polymer ?
#
loop_
_entity_poly.entity_id
_entity_poly.type
_entity_poly.pdbx_seq_one_letter_code
_entity_poly.pdbx_strand_id
1 'polypeptide(L)'
;MKYQGIYFMKKTLIALAVAASAAVSGSAMAWTANGTGGDLQISGLIDVLTPSTPWEVKVGDAVNNLNIQIDRGETKGVIPVTTVIPVLGIRTASKTPFHGQAGISPQINFGNALDIDSFKDGRADLTLDVKNDSDMKIGTLTTTLSAGAEASVVAGNTRSKFNLFASNPGDAFYGGVGKSNDKISQESWHIANRLGAEYTQNYNDQDATLVASGNHEFFNNSQFTYSALYGAGILDNAKISITLDQPATSAITWKASLPISVTYQ
;
A
#
# COMPACT_ATOMS: atom_id res chain seq x y z
N MET A 1 21.47 45.92 -25.33
CA MET A 1 21.61 45.19 -24.06
C MET A 1 20.97 43.83 -24.21
N LYS A 2 21.79 42.77 -24.20
CA LYS A 2 21.32 41.38 -24.34
C LYS A 2 21.09 40.82 -22.94
N TYR A 3 19.87 40.40 -22.66
CA TYR A 3 19.60 39.57 -21.49
C TYR A 3 19.75 38.09 -21.88
N GLN A 4 20.79 37.46 -21.33
CA GLN A 4 20.93 36.00 -21.38
C GLN A 4 20.12 35.38 -20.23
N GLY A 5 19.12 34.59 -20.54
CA GLY A 5 18.39 33.77 -19.61
C GLY A 5 19.21 32.59 -19.13
N ILE A 6 19.39 32.48 -17.83
CA ILE A 6 20.11 31.38 -17.20
C ILE A 6 19.13 30.20 -17.05
N TYR A 7 19.33 29.17 -17.87
CA TYR A 7 18.69 27.86 -17.67
C TYR A 7 19.40 27.13 -16.52
N PHE A 8 18.81 27.11 -15.35
CA PHE A 8 19.23 26.21 -14.28
C PHE A 8 18.77 24.79 -14.59
N MET A 9 19.68 23.97 -15.06
CA MET A 9 19.46 22.53 -15.21
C MET A 9 19.39 21.86 -13.83
N LYS A 10 18.21 21.34 -13.48
CA LYS A 10 18.03 20.42 -12.35
C LYS A 10 18.62 19.04 -12.67
N LYS A 11 19.93 18.92 -12.67
CA LYS A 11 20.65 17.65 -12.82
C LYS A 11 21.84 17.60 -11.86
N THR A 12 21.61 17.72 -10.56
CA THR A 12 22.70 17.62 -9.58
C THR A 12 22.20 17.13 -8.22
N LEU A 13 21.61 15.93 -8.16
CA LEU A 13 21.42 15.22 -6.89
C LEU A 13 21.74 13.72 -6.94
N ILE A 14 22.22 13.21 -8.08
CA ILE A 14 22.64 11.80 -8.20
C ILE A 14 24.18 11.63 -8.08
N ALA A 15 24.93 12.74 -8.07
CA ALA A 15 26.41 12.68 -8.09
C ALA A 15 27.08 12.57 -6.72
N LEU A 16 26.36 12.52 -5.61
CA LEU A 16 26.99 12.57 -4.28
C LEU A 16 27.04 11.21 -3.55
N ALA A 17 26.42 10.15 -4.08
CA ALA A 17 26.48 8.82 -3.47
C ALA A 17 27.61 7.92 -3.99
N VAL A 18 28.35 8.33 -5.04
CA VAL A 18 29.39 7.50 -5.66
C VAL A 18 30.80 7.79 -5.13
N ALA A 19 30.97 8.82 -4.31
CA ALA A 19 32.32 9.26 -3.88
C ALA A 19 32.88 8.53 -2.64
N ALA A 20 32.18 7.57 -2.06
CA ALA A 20 32.61 6.94 -0.80
C ALA A 20 33.27 5.53 -0.95
N SER A 21 33.44 5.02 -2.17
CA SER A 21 33.98 3.66 -2.37
C SER A 21 35.32 3.58 -3.11
N ALA A 22 36.01 4.69 -3.30
CA ALA A 22 37.27 4.70 -4.08
C ALA A 22 38.49 4.96 -3.19
N ALA A 23 38.65 4.25 -2.09
CA ALA A 23 39.87 4.23 -1.32
C ALA A 23 40.35 2.81 -1.05
N VAL A 24 40.31 1.94 -2.06
CA VAL A 24 41.18 0.77 -2.09
C VAL A 24 42.36 1.12 -2.99
N SER A 25 43.41 1.68 -2.37
CA SER A 25 44.71 1.84 -3.05
C SER A 25 45.24 0.45 -3.40
N GLY A 26 44.92 -0.02 -4.61
CA GLY A 26 45.57 -1.18 -5.19
C GLY A 26 47.05 -0.89 -5.28
N SER A 27 47.84 -1.44 -4.37
CA SER A 27 49.27 -1.49 -4.57
C SER A 27 49.53 -2.29 -5.82
N ALA A 28 50.04 -1.63 -6.88
CA ALA A 28 50.51 -2.32 -8.05
C ALA A 28 51.62 -3.29 -7.62
N MET A 29 51.32 -4.58 -7.59
CA MET A 29 52.29 -5.62 -7.25
C MET A 29 53.30 -5.72 -8.39
N ALA A 30 54.54 -5.29 -8.11
CA ALA A 30 55.64 -5.50 -9.02
C ALA A 30 55.96 -7.00 -9.13
N TRP A 31 56.54 -7.41 -10.27
CA TRP A 31 57.05 -8.77 -10.46
C TRP A 31 58.03 -9.14 -9.38
N THR A 32 57.71 -10.15 -8.59
CA THR A 32 58.55 -10.61 -7.47
C THR A 32 59.20 -11.91 -7.83
N ALA A 33 60.54 -11.98 -7.77
CA ALA A 33 61.29 -13.24 -7.97
C ALA A 33 60.87 -14.25 -6.88
N ASN A 34 60.51 -15.47 -7.27
CA ASN A 34 59.94 -16.51 -6.42
C ASN A 34 58.64 -16.14 -5.70
N GLY A 35 57.84 -15.25 -6.32
CA GLY A 35 56.51 -14.85 -5.74
C GLY A 35 55.59 -16.03 -5.60
N THR A 36 54.86 -16.09 -4.48
CA THR A 36 53.90 -17.17 -4.15
C THR A 36 52.45 -16.85 -4.48
N GLY A 37 52.21 -15.70 -5.18
CA GLY A 37 50.85 -15.24 -5.49
C GLY A 37 50.28 -14.29 -4.44
N GLY A 38 49.03 -13.94 -4.57
CA GLY A 38 48.28 -13.03 -3.69
C GLY A 38 46.82 -12.97 -4.12
N ASP A 39 46.01 -12.26 -3.35
CA ASP A 39 44.59 -12.12 -3.61
C ASP A 39 44.28 -10.89 -4.47
N LEU A 40 43.50 -11.09 -5.52
CA LEU A 40 42.92 -10.01 -6.32
C LEU A 40 41.53 -9.66 -5.75
N GLN A 41 41.39 -8.43 -5.24
CA GLN A 41 40.10 -7.92 -4.78
C GLN A 41 39.31 -7.40 -5.99
N ILE A 42 38.10 -7.90 -6.17
CA ILE A 42 37.15 -7.42 -7.18
C ILE A 42 35.87 -7.01 -6.44
N SER A 43 35.46 -5.74 -6.61
CA SER A 43 34.23 -5.21 -5.99
C SER A 43 33.50 -4.36 -7.02
N GLY A 44 32.17 -4.26 -6.81
CA GLY A 44 31.28 -3.43 -7.63
C GLY A 44 29.98 -3.18 -6.91
N LEU A 45 29.23 -2.20 -7.37
CA LEU A 45 27.87 -1.91 -6.93
C LEU A 45 26.90 -2.63 -7.85
N ILE A 46 25.93 -3.32 -7.26
CA ILE A 46 24.72 -3.76 -7.96
C ILE A 46 23.61 -2.80 -7.53
N ASP A 47 23.22 -1.91 -8.43
CA ASP A 47 22.11 -1.00 -8.19
C ASP A 47 20.82 -1.60 -8.74
N VAL A 48 19.74 -1.51 -7.95
CA VAL A 48 18.42 -2.00 -8.35
C VAL A 48 17.59 -0.81 -8.80
N LEU A 49 17.33 -0.73 -10.10
CA LEU A 49 16.40 0.27 -10.64
C LEU A 49 15.00 -0.01 -10.12
N THR A 50 14.50 0.88 -9.26
CA THR A 50 13.09 0.89 -8.88
C THR A 50 12.30 1.57 -10.00
N PRO A 51 11.36 0.90 -10.67
CA PRO A 51 10.54 1.54 -11.68
C PRO A 51 9.84 2.76 -11.10
N SER A 52 9.82 3.87 -11.83
CA SER A 52 8.98 5.01 -11.49
C SER A 52 7.53 4.60 -11.73
N THR A 53 6.76 4.49 -10.67
CA THR A 53 5.33 4.15 -10.77
C THR A 53 4.47 5.42 -10.77
N PRO A 54 3.28 5.38 -11.36
CA PRO A 54 2.36 6.52 -11.36
C PRO A 54 1.59 6.68 -10.03
N TRP A 55 2.02 6.03 -8.97
CA TRP A 55 1.26 5.91 -7.71
C TRP A 55 1.83 6.73 -6.58
N GLU A 56 0.93 7.25 -5.77
CA GLU A 56 1.18 7.69 -4.40
C GLU A 56 0.51 6.73 -3.42
N VAL A 57 1.21 6.39 -2.35
CA VAL A 57 0.73 5.49 -1.30
C VAL A 57 0.72 6.24 0.03
N LYS A 58 -0.37 6.09 0.78
CA LYS A 58 -0.51 6.63 2.13
C LYS A 58 -1.00 5.54 3.07
N VAL A 59 -0.25 5.30 4.13
CA VAL A 59 -0.70 4.51 5.29
C VAL A 59 -1.40 5.45 6.26
N GLY A 60 -2.46 4.98 6.88
CA GLY A 60 -3.22 5.75 7.87
C GLY A 60 -2.41 6.09 9.11
N ASP A 61 -2.82 7.15 9.80
CA ASP A 61 -2.20 7.58 11.04
C ASP A 61 -2.48 6.61 12.19
N ALA A 62 -1.60 6.59 13.19
CA ALA A 62 -1.83 5.81 14.40
C ALA A 62 -3.09 6.27 15.14
N VAL A 63 -3.94 5.33 15.53
CA VAL A 63 -5.16 5.60 16.30
C VAL A 63 -4.90 5.28 17.76
N ASN A 64 -5.04 6.30 18.58
CA ASN A 64 -4.89 6.20 20.03
C ASN A 64 -6.26 6.39 20.70
N ASN A 65 -6.35 6.08 21.99
CA ASN A 65 -7.57 6.28 22.81
C ASN A 65 -8.77 5.40 22.42
N LEU A 66 -8.52 4.23 21.83
CA LEU A 66 -9.56 3.20 21.68
C LEU A 66 -9.79 2.51 23.04
N ASN A 67 -10.28 3.31 24.00
CA ASN A 67 -10.49 2.85 25.38
C ASN A 67 -11.82 2.12 25.52
N ILE A 68 -11.84 1.12 26.40
CA ILE A 68 -12.99 0.30 26.70
C ILE A 68 -13.01 -0.04 28.19
N GLN A 69 -14.20 -0.15 28.74
CA GLN A 69 -14.42 -0.68 30.10
C GLN A 69 -15.11 -2.05 29.98
N ILE A 70 -14.58 -3.02 30.70
CA ILE A 70 -15.17 -4.35 30.85
C ILE A 70 -15.23 -4.68 32.34
N ASP A 71 -16.13 -5.55 32.74
CA ASP A 71 -16.26 -5.98 34.11
C ASP A 71 -15.05 -6.83 34.54
N ARG A 72 -14.75 -6.80 35.83
CA ARG A 72 -13.67 -7.61 36.39
C ARG A 72 -13.95 -9.10 36.18
N GLY A 73 -13.00 -9.80 35.57
CA GLY A 73 -13.14 -11.20 35.24
C GLY A 73 -13.64 -11.48 33.82
N GLU A 74 -14.02 -10.43 33.07
CA GLU A 74 -14.39 -10.56 31.67
C GLU A 74 -13.17 -10.60 30.76
N THR A 75 -13.35 -11.26 29.61
CA THR A 75 -12.31 -11.39 28.57
C THR A 75 -12.66 -10.63 27.31
N LYS A 76 -13.90 -10.15 27.15
CA LYS A 76 -14.37 -9.55 25.89
C LYS A 76 -14.78 -8.10 26.07
N GLY A 77 -14.40 -7.30 25.09
CA GLY A 77 -14.84 -5.93 24.99
C GLY A 77 -15.09 -5.52 23.55
N VAL A 78 -16.05 -4.60 23.35
CA VAL A 78 -16.43 -4.10 22.03
C VAL A 78 -16.34 -2.58 22.01
N ILE A 79 -15.56 -2.04 21.09
CA ILE A 79 -15.38 -0.61 20.87
C ILE A 79 -16.20 -0.22 19.63
N PRO A 80 -17.21 0.62 19.75
CA PRO A 80 -17.91 1.16 18.58
C PRO A 80 -16.99 2.15 17.84
N VAL A 81 -16.84 2.00 16.54
CA VAL A 81 -16.10 2.94 15.71
C VAL A 81 -17.03 4.09 15.34
N THR A 82 -16.77 5.26 15.86
CA THR A 82 -17.58 6.47 15.65
C THR A 82 -17.00 7.41 14.58
N THR A 83 -15.72 7.22 14.26
CA THR A 83 -15.01 7.99 13.23
C THR A 83 -14.24 7.00 12.36
N VAL A 84 -14.24 7.22 11.07
CA VAL A 84 -13.48 6.36 10.13
C VAL A 84 -12.01 6.28 10.51
N ILE A 85 -11.44 5.10 10.38
CA ILE A 85 -10.02 4.82 10.60
C ILE A 85 -9.42 4.45 9.25
N PRO A 86 -8.76 5.38 8.54
CA PRO A 86 -8.06 5.07 7.31
C PRO A 86 -6.91 4.10 7.58
N VAL A 87 -6.72 3.12 6.68
CA VAL A 87 -5.65 2.12 6.80
C VAL A 87 -4.65 2.25 5.67
N LEU A 88 -5.12 2.28 4.43
CA LEU A 88 -4.26 2.36 3.25
C LEU A 88 -4.98 3.09 2.12
N GLY A 89 -4.28 4.00 1.48
CA GLY A 89 -4.69 4.62 0.23
C GLY A 89 -3.62 4.45 -0.84
N ILE A 90 -4.05 4.18 -2.07
CA ILE A 90 -3.20 4.20 -3.26
C ILE A 90 -3.97 5.00 -4.31
N ARG A 91 -3.32 6.00 -4.89
CA ARG A 91 -3.94 6.84 -5.90
C ARG A 91 -2.95 7.19 -7.00
N THR A 92 -3.46 7.57 -8.15
CA THR A 92 -2.65 8.19 -9.20
C THR A 92 -1.95 9.44 -8.64
N ALA A 93 -0.66 9.61 -8.93
CA ALA A 93 0.15 10.74 -8.42
C ALA A 93 -0.30 12.10 -8.94
N SER A 94 -1.02 12.14 -10.06
CA SER A 94 -1.60 13.38 -10.62
C SER A 94 -2.98 13.12 -11.20
N LYS A 95 -3.71 14.21 -11.49
CA LYS A 95 -4.99 14.14 -12.21
C LYS A 95 -4.83 13.79 -13.69
N THR A 96 -3.62 13.86 -14.23
CA THR A 96 -3.35 13.46 -15.60
C THR A 96 -3.31 11.94 -15.67
N PRO A 97 -4.15 11.29 -16.48
CA PRO A 97 -4.11 9.86 -16.69
C PRO A 97 -2.73 9.41 -17.18
N PHE A 98 -2.28 8.24 -16.73
CA PHE A 98 -0.99 7.66 -17.12
C PHE A 98 -1.15 6.62 -18.21
N HIS A 99 -0.11 6.42 -19.01
CA HIS A 99 -0.03 5.29 -19.94
C HIS A 99 0.37 4.02 -19.21
N GLY A 100 -0.22 2.90 -19.61
CA GLY A 100 0.12 1.61 -19.03
C GLY A 100 1.60 1.23 -19.27
N GLN A 101 2.15 0.50 -18.32
CA GLN A 101 3.52 0.00 -18.35
C GLN A 101 3.59 -1.30 -17.54
N ALA A 102 4.37 -2.26 -17.99
CA ALA A 102 4.64 -3.47 -17.20
C ALA A 102 5.35 -3.11 -15.89
N GLY A 103 5.02 -3.82 -14.82
CA GLY A 103 5.69 -3.64 -13.54
C GLY A 103 5.14 -2.51 -12.67
N ILE A 104 3.95 -1.96 -12.96
CA ILE A 104 3.36 -0.87 -12.18
C ILE A 104 2.07 -1.25 -11.45
N SER A 105 1.58 -2.47 -11.61
CA SER A 105 0.35 -2.94 -10.96
C SER A 105 0.54 -3.10 -9.45
N PRO A 106 -0.17 -2.33 -8.58
CA PRO A 106 0.02 -2.40 -7.14
C PRO A 106 -0.44 -3.76 -6.58
N GLN A 107 0.40 -4.36 -5.73
CA GLN A 107 0.11 -5.57 -4.98
C GLN A 107 0.14 -5.23 -3.49
N ILE A 108 -0.89 -5.61 -2.76
CA ILE A 108 -1.07 -5.24 -1.35
C ILE A 108 -0.91 -6.48 -0.49
N ASN A 109 -0.19 -6.32 0.62
CA ASN A 109 -0.04 -7.39 1.59
C ASN A 109 -0.23 -6.85 3.02
N PHE A 110 -1.23 -7.40 3.71
CA PHE A 110 -1.52 -7.13 5.12
C PHE A 110 -0.98 -8.23 6.05
N GLY A 111 -0.02 -9.03 5.58
CA GLY A 111 0.45 -10.22 6.28
C GLY A 111 -0.70 -11.23 6.44
N ASN A 112 -0.73 -11.87 7.61
CA ASN A 112 -1.81 -12.81 7.96
C ASN A 112 -3.00 -12.12 8.66
N ALA A 113 -3.04 -10.79 8.67
CA ALA A 113 -4.05 -10.04 9.41
C ALA A 113 -5.39 -9.95 8.67
N LEU A 114 -5.38 -9.95 7.35
CA LEU A 114 -6.57 -9.87 6.50
C LEU A 114 -6.87 -11.21 5.86
N ASP A 115 -8.08 -11.71 6.08
CA ASP A 115 -8.60 -12.85 5.32
C ASP A 115 -9.19 -12.37 3.99
N ILE A 116 -8.39 -12.46 2.92
CA ILE A 116 -8.79 -12.03 1.56
C ILE A 116 -9.90 -12.90 0.96
N ASP A 117 -10.12 -14.09 1.47
CA ASP A 117 -11.18 -14.99 1.00
C ASP A 117 -12.53 -14.68 1.66
N SER A 118 -12.52 -13.98 2.81
CA SER A 118 -13.71 -13.50 3.50
C SER A 118 -14.39 -12.31 2.83
N PHE A 119 -13.77 -11.68 1.82
CA PHE A 119 -14.36 -10.51 1.15
C PHE A 119 -15.81 -10.77 0.71
N LYS A 120 -16.69 -9.84 1.10
CA LYS A 120 -18.09 -9.73 0.67
C LYS A 120 -18.49 -8.27 0.64
N ASP A 121 -19.04 -7.81 -0.48
CA ASP A 121 -19.43 -6.41 -0.67
C ASP A 121 -18.32 -5.41 -0.27
N GLY A 122 -17.06 -5.72 -0.63
CA GLY A 122 -15.90 -4.90 -0.31
C GLY A 122 -15.48 -4.89 1.16
N ARG A 123 -15.95 -5.86 1.97
CA ARG A 123 -15.60 -6.01 3.39
C ARG A 123 -14.94 -7.35 3.64
N ALA A 124 -13.90 -7.35 4.47
CA ALA A 124 -13.19 -8.55 4.85
C ALA A 124 -12.87 -8.56 6.35
N ASP A 125 -12.66 -9.76 6.89
CA ASP A 125 -12.34 -9.94 8.29
C ASP A 125 -10.87 -9.59 8.53
N LEU A 126 -10.64 -8.71 9.52
CA LEU A 126 -9.32 -8.28 9.97
C LEU A 126 -9.10 -8.78 11.40
N THR A 127 -7.99 -9.46 11.61
CA THR A 127 -7.59 -10.03 12.90
C THR A 127 -6.17 -9.61 13.24
N LEU A 128 -5.98 -9.05 14.44
CA LEU A 128 -4.68 -8.59 14.92
C LEU A 128 -4.38 -9.18 16.30
N ASP A 129 -3.11 -9.42 16.57
CA ASP A 129 -2.65 -9.72 17.92
C ASP A 129 -2.74 -8.48 18.81
N VAL A 130 -3.35 -8.62 19.97
CA VAL A 130 -3.33 -7.61 21.04
C VAL A 130 -2.15 -7.90 21.95
N LYS A 131 -1.29 -6.90 22.14
CA LYS A 131 -0.08 -7.00 22.96
C LYS A 131 -0.11 -5.98 24.09
N ASN A 132 0.55 -6.30 25.19
CA ASN A 132 0.78 -5.38 26.31
C ASN A 132 2.02 -4.50 26.07
N ASP A 133 2.37 -3.66 27.04
CA ASP A 133 3.54 -2.77 27.00
C ASP A 133 4.88 -3.53 26.86
N SER A 134 4.94 -4.79 27.29
CA SER A 134 6.11 -5.65 27.16
C SER A 134 6.15 -6.46 25.85
N ASP A 135 5.34 -6.11 24.86
CA ASP A 135 5.20 -6.80 23.57
C ASP A 135 4.70 -8.25 23.65
N MET A 136 4.23 -8.71 24.80
CA MET A 136 3.63 -10.03 24.94
C MET A 136 2.20 -10.02 24.39
N LYS A 137 1.83 -11.03 23.63
CA LYS A 137 0.46 -11.26 23.20
C LYS A 137 -0.41 -11.56 24.42
N ILE A 138 -1.52 -10.86 24.52
CA ILE A 138 -2.50 -10.96 25.61
C ILE A 138 -3.92 -11.19 25.10
N GLY A 139 -4.11 -11.26 23.78
CA GLY A 139 -5.42 -11.46 23.20
C GLY A 139 -5.43 -11.22 21.69
N THR A 140 -6.63 -11.06 21.16
CA THR A 140 -6.91 -10.88 19.74
C THR A 140 -7.90 -9.74 19.54
N LEU A 141 -7.66 -8.90 18.57
CA LEU A 141 -8.56 -7.87 18.05
C LEU A 141 -9.15 -8.38 16.75
N THR A 142 -10.46 -8.30 16.61
CA THR A 142 -11.16 -8.58 15.35
C THR A 142 -12.02 -7.39 14.95
N THR A 143 -12.04 -7.08 13.66
CA THR A 143 -12.88 -6.04 13.07
C THR A 143 -13.09 -6.32 11.59
N THR A 144 -13.85 -5.46 10.92
CA THR A 144 -14.08 -5.53 9.47
C THR A 144 -13.31 -4.41 8.78
N LEU A 145 -12.45 -4.77 7.82
CA LEU A 145 -11.84 -3.84 6.89
C LEU A 145 -12.77 -3.64 5.69
N SER A 146 -13.11 -2.40 5.38
CA SER A 146 -13.79 -2.05 4.14
C SER A 146 -12.76 -1.57 3.13
N ALA A 147 -12.82 -2.08 1.90
CA ALA A 147 -11.90 -1.73 0.83
C ALA A 147 -12.62 -1.57 -0.50
N GLY A 148 -12.14 -0.65 -1.32
CA GLY A 148 -12.63 -0.45 -2.67
C GLY A 148 -11.54 0.10 -3.58
N ALA A 149 -11.59 -0.31 -4.83
CA ALA A 149 -10.73 0.20 -5.89
C ALA A 149 -11.58 0.48 -7.15
N GLU A 150 -11.29 1.57 -7.82
CA GLU A 150 -11.94 1.96 -9.07
C GLU A 150 -10.90 2.41 -10.07
N ALA A 151 -11.08 2.06 -11.34
CA ALA A 151 -10.26 2.52 -12.43
C ALA A 151 -11.10 3.10 -13.56
N SER A 152 -10.57 4.10 -14.23
CA SER A 152 -10.99 4.57 -15.53
C SER A 152 -9.94 4.21 -16.58
N VAL A 153 -10.39 3.81 -17.76
CA VAL A 153 -9.55 3.37 -18.88
C VAL A 153 -10.05 4.00 -20.17
N VAL A 154 -9.14 4.56 -20.94
CA VAL A 154 -9.41 4.97 -22.33
C VAL A 154 -8.58 4.13 -23.26
N ALA A 155 -9.27 3.42 -24.16
CA ALA A 155 -8.72 2.52 -25.18
C ALA A 155 -9.22 2.97 -26.55
N GLY A 156 -8.42 3.76 -27.27
CA GLY A 156 -8.85 4.40 -28.51
C GLY A 156 -10.05 5.33 -28.28
N ASN A 157 -11.20 5.00 -28.87
CA ASN A 157 -12.44 5.78 -28.70
C ASN A 157 -13.34 5.26 -27.57
N THR A 158 -12.96 4.17 -26.90
CA THR A 158 -13.74 3.57 -25.82
C THR A 158 -13.28 4.13 -24.48
N ARG A 159 -14.23 4.56 -23.66
CA ARG A 159 -14.02 5.03 -22.30
C ARG A 159 -14.81 4.14 -21.36
N SER A 160 -14.15 3.60 -20.35
CA SER A 160 -14.78 2.71 -19.37
C SER A 160 -14.29 3.07 -17.97
N LYS A 161 -15.18 2.95 -16.99
CA LYS A 161 -14.89 3.08 -15.57
C LYS A 161 -15.54 1.92 -14.86
N PHE A 162 -14.82 1.27 -13.95
CA PHE A 162 -15.29 0.07 -13.27
C PHE A 162 -14.65 -0.09 -11.90
N ASN A 163 -15.39 -0.76 -11.01
CA ASN A 163 -14.83 -1.24 -9.74
C ASN A 163 -13.88 -2.40 -10.02
N LEU A 164 -12.81 -2.49 -9.23
CA LEU A 164 -11.77 -3.50 -9.43
C LEU A 164 -11.91 -4.67 -8.46
N PHE A 165 -11.81 -5.88 -9.00
CA PHE A 165 -11.50 -7.08 -8.26
C PHE A 165 -10.12 -7.62 -8.68
N ALA A 166 -9.50 -8.47 -7.87
CA ALA A 166 -8.19 -9.04 -8.17
C ALA A 166 -8.18 -10.53 -7.84
N SER A 167 -8.25 -11.36 -8.88
CA SER A 167 -8.36 -12.82 -8.74
C SER A 167 -7.00 -13.47 -8.48
N ASN A 168 -5.94 -12.92 -9.08
CA ASN A 168 -4.61 -13.50 -9.10
C ASN A 168 -3.53 -12.47 -8.80
N PRO A 169 -2.35 -12.88 -8.32
CA PRO A 169 -1.17 -12.02 -8.30
C PRO A 169 -0.91 -11.41 -9.68
N GLY A 170 -0.59 -10.12 -9.72
CA GLY A 170 -0.47 -9.32 -10.94
C GLY A 170 -1.70 -8.49 -11.27
N ASP A 171 -2.91 -8.93 -10.91
CA ASP A 171 -4.09 -8.07 -10.98
C ASP A 171 -3.91 -6.85 -10.05
N ALA A 172 -4.33 -5.69 -10.49
CA ALA A 172 -4.18 -4.46 -9.73
C ALA A 172 -4.90 -4.54 -8.37
N PHE A 173 -4.18 -4.13 -7.33
CA PHE A 173 -4.63 -4.14 -5.93
C PHE A 173 -4.90 -5.54 -5.36
N TYR A 174 -4.30 -6.60 -5.97
CA TYR A 174 -4.36 -7.96 -5.43
C TYR A 174 -3.93 -7.97 -3.95
N GLY A 175 -4.68 -8.72 -3.13
CA GLY A 175 -4.50 -8.79 -1.68
C GLY A 175 -5.21 -7.67 -0.90
N GLY A 176 -5.71 -6.63 -1.58
CA GLY A 176 -6.44 -5.51 -0.96
C GLY A 176 -7.91 -5.43 -1.34
N VAL A 177 -8.38 -6.18 -2.33
CA VAL A 177 -9.76 -6.23 -2.80
C VAL A 177 -10.26 -7.67 -2.92
N GLY A 178 -11.56 -7.86 -3.07
CA GLY A 178 -12.16 -9.17 -3.31
C GLY A 178 -11.69 -9.81 -4.62
N LYS A 179 -11.68 -11.13 -4.68
CA LYS A 179 -11.16 -11.92 -5.82
C LYS A 179 -12.12 -12.04 -7.00
N SER A 180 -13.35 -11.56 -6.86
CA SER A 180 -14.38 -11.62 -7.91
C SER A 180 -15.39 -10.49 -7.77
N ASN A 181 -16.18 -10.26 -8.82
CA ASN A 181 -17.14 -9.17 -8.88
C ASN A 181 -18.19 -9.19 -7.75
N ASP A 182 -18.60 -10.35 -7.29
CA ASP A 182 -19.57 -10.53 -6.19
C ASP A 182 -18.95 -10.27 -4.81
N LYS A 183 -17.63 -10.15 -4.72
CA LYS A 183 -16.90 -9.91 -3.48
C LYS A 183 -16.46 -8.46 -3.28
N ILE A 184 -16.55 -7.61 -4.30
CA ILE A 184 -16.17 -6.20 -4.22
C ILE A 184 -17.38 -5.31 -3.95
N SER A 185 -17.14 -4.10 -3.46
CA SER A 185 -18.15 -3.06 -3.40
C SER A 185 -18.41 -2.49 -4.79
N GLN A 186 -19.68 -2.23 -5.10
CA GLN A 186 -20.06 -1.47 -6.28
C GLN A 186 -19.93 0.06 -6.08
N GLU A 187 -19.54 0.47 -4.89
CA GLU A 187 -19.36 1.88 -4.49
C GLU A 187 -17.93 2.18 -4.04
N SER A 188 -16.93 1.64 -4.75
CA SER A 188 -15.51 1.72 -4.36
C SER A 188 -15.02 3.16 -4.21
N TRP A 189 -15.44 4.06 -5.10
CA TRP A 189 -15.11 5.48 -5.01
C TRP A 189 -15.65 6.08 -3.70
N HIS A 190 -16.89 5.74 -3.31
CA HIS A 190 -17.51 6.24 -2.08
C HIS A 190 -16.80 5.71 -0.83
N ILE A 191 -16.35 4.46 -0.84
CA ILE A 191 -15.54 3.90 0.25
C ILE A 191 -14.27 4.73 0.41
N ALA A 192 -13.49 4.92 -0.66
CA ALA A 192 -12.26 5.69 -0.63
C ALA A 192 -12.49 7.14 -0.19
N ASN A 193 -13.53 7.80 -0.71
CA ASN A 193 -13.85 9.19 -0.36
C ASN A 193 -14.29 9.35 1.10
N ARG A 194 -14.94 8.36 1.70
CA ARG A 194 -15.29 8.35 3.13
C ARG A 194 -14.07 8.27 4.04
N LEU A 195 -13.00 7.62 3.61
CA LEU A 195 -11.74 7.58 4.36
C LEU A 195 -11.03 8.93 4.35
N GLY A 196 -11.30 9.77 3.35
CA GLY A 196 -10.79 11.12 3.21
C GLY A 196 -10.84 11.57 1.76
N ALA A 197 -11.22 12.82 1.51
CA ALA A 197 -11.31 13.38 0.14
C ALA A 197 -9.98 13.28 -0.63
N GLU A 198 -8.87 13.24 0.08
CA GLU A 198 -7.54 13.11 -0.51
C GLU A 198 -7.32 11.78 -1.25
N TYR A 199 -8.01 10.70 -0.85
CA TYR A 199 -7.91 9.39 -1.50
C TYR A 199 -8.44 9.38 -2.93
N THR A 200 -9.38 10.29 -3.22
CA THR A 200 -10.02 10.41 -4.55
C THR A 200 -9.59 11.65 -5.31
N GLN A 201 -8.81 12.55 -4.70
CA GLN A 201 -8.49 13.88 -5.23
C GLN A 201 -7.82 13.88 -6.60
N ASN A 202 -6.96 12.89 -6.88
CA ASN A 202 -6.22 12.77 -8.12
C ASN A 202 -6.90 11.85 -9.14
N TYR A 203 -8.02 11.23 -8.77
CA TYR A 203 -8.75 10.37 -9.68
C TYR A 203 -9.39 11.18 -10.81
N ASN A 204 -9.18 10.73 -12.04
CA ASN A 204 -9.79 11.28 -13.23
C ASN A 204 -10.63 10.18 -13.89
N ASP A 205 -11.93 10.36 -13.92
CA ASP A 205 -12.83 9.37 -14.52
C ASP A 205 -12.82 9.37 -16.06
N GLN A 206 -12.04 10.29 -16.66
CA GLN A 206 -11.85 10.39 -18.11
C GLN A 206 -13.18 10.51 -18.89
N ASP A 207 -14.18 11.13 -18.27
CA ASP A 207 -15.57 11.23 -18.80
C ASP A 207 -16.20 9.85 -19.11
N ALA A 208 -15.78 8.80 -18.40
CA ALA A 208 -16.28 7.44 -18.57
C ALA A 208 -17.52 7.19 -17.73
N THR A 209 -18.42 6.35 -18.23
CA THR A 209 -19.57 5.86 -17.46
C THR A 209 -19.17 4.61 -16.68
N LEU A 210 -19.59 4.53 -15.42
CA LEU A 210 -19.37 3.35 -14.58
C LEU A 210 -20.15 2.16 -15.18
N VAL A 211 -19.43 1.08 -15.47
CA VAL A 211 -20.05 -0.17 -15.90
C VAL A 211 -20.51 -0.96 -14.66
N ALA A 212 -21.64 -1.65 -14.78
CA ALA A 212 -22.28 -2.34 -13.68
C ALA A 212 -21.47 -3.55 -13.15
N SER A 213 -20.63 -4.14 -13.99
CA SER A 213 -19.78 -5.27 -13.59
C SER A 213 -18.38 -4.79 -13.29
N GLY A 214 -17.83 -5.24 -12.17
CA GLY A 214 -16.41 -5.04 -11.87
C GLY A 214 -15.51 -5.76 -12.88
N ASN A 215 -14.26 -5.33 -12.95
CA ASN A 215 -13.25 -5.91 -13.82
C ASN A 215 -11.93 -6.07 -13.07
N HIS A 216 -11.00 -6.82 -13.63
CA HIS A 216 -9.59 -6.80 -13.23
C HIS A 216 -8.79 -5.95 -14.21
N GLU A 217 -7.65 -5.43 -13.80
CA GLU A 217 -6.77 -4.62 -14.62
C GLU A 217 -5.31 -4.87 -14.22
N PHE A 218 -4.39 -4.71 -15.19
CA PHE A 218 -2.95 -4.87 -14.98
C PHE A 218 -2.17 -3.58 -15.16
N PHE A 219 -2.80 -2.55 -15.70
CA PHE A 219 -2.17 -1.27 -16.06
C PHE A 219 -0.95 -1.39 -16.97
N ASN A 220 -0.88 -2.43 -17.79
CA ASN A 220 0.32 -2.76 -18.58
C ASN A 220 0.23 -2.38 -20.06
N ASN A 221 -0.92 -1.93 -20.57
CA ASN A 221 -1.07 -1.59 -21.98
C ASN A 221 -0.69 -0.13 -22.25
N SER A 222 0.44 0.08 -22.93
CA SER A 222 0.96 1.42 -23.24
C SER A 222 0.12 2.24 -24.25
N GLN A 223 -0.82 1.60 -24.93
CA GLN A 223 -1.76 2.29 -25.86
C GLN A 223 -2.96 2.87 -25.11
N PHE A 224 -3.19 2.49 -23.86
CA PHE A 224 -4.30 2.93 -23.05
C PHE A 224 -3.85 3.99 -22.04
N THR A 225 -4.80 4.83 -21.64
CA THR A 225 -4.60 5.74 -20.51
C THR A 225 -5.47 5.32 -19.34
N TYR A 226 -4.92 5.43 -18.16
CA TYR A 226 -5.50 4.97 -16.91
C TYR A 226 -5.50 6.05 -15.84
N SER A 227 -6.50 6.02 -14.99
CA SER A 227 -6.48 6.65 -13.68
C SER A 227 -7.15 5.70 -12.70
N ALA A 228 -6.60 5.55 -11.50
CA ALA A 228 -7.19 4.65 -10.53
C ALA A 228 -6.98 5.11 -9.09
N LEU A 229 -7.79 4.53 -8.22
CA LEU A 229 -7.72 4.73 -6.78
C LEU A 229 -7.98 3.40 -6.06
N TYR A 230 -7.45 3.33 -4.85
CA TYR A 230 -7.74 2.31 -3.85
C TYR A 230 -7.84 2.97 -2.49
N GLY A 231 -8.81 2.55 -1.69
CA GLY A 231 -8.92 2.95 -0.30
C GLY A 231 -9.36 1.79 0.57
N ALA A 232 -8.71 1.61 1.72
CA ALA A 232 -9.09 0.64 2.73
C ALA A 232 -9.06 1.26 4.12
N GLY A 233 -10.04 0.88 4.97
CA GLY A 233 -10.13 1.37 6.32
C GLY A 233 -11.27 0.72 7.11
N ILE A 234 -11.34 1.05 8.39
CA ILE A 234 -12.43 0.65 9.27
C ILE A 234 -13.43 1.81 9.27
N LEU A 235 -14.62 1.58 8.69
CA LEU A 235 -15.62 2.62 8.57
C LEU A 235 -16.34 2.86 9.91
N ASP A 236 -16.91 4.06 10.07
CA ASP A 236 -17.81 4.37 11.14
C ASP A 236 -19.02 3.40 11.15
N ASN A 237 -19.54 3.11 12.32
CA ASN A 237 -20.51 2.04 12.61
C ASN A 237 -19.94 0.60 12.56
N ALA A 238 -18.66 0.40 12.25
CA ALA A 238 -18.00 -0.88 12.51
C ALA A 238 -17.79 -1.08 14.03
N LYS A 239 -17.38 -2.28 14.38
CA LYS A 239 -17.06 -2.65 15.77
C LYS A 239 -15.67 -3.25 15.79
N ILE A 240 -14.86 -2.82 16.75
CA ILE A 240 -13.60 -3.47 17.10
C ILE A 240 -13.88 -4.33 18.33
N SER A 241 -13.70 -5.64 18.20
CA SER A 241 -13.88 -6.58 19.30
C SER A 241 -12.49 -7.05 19.79
N ILE A 242 -12.26 -6.92 21.09
CA ILE A 242 -11.05 -7.44 21.75
C ILE A 242 -11.46 -8.64 22.57
N THR A 243 -10.73 -9.75 22.40
CA THR A 243 -10.86 -10.95 23.22
C THR A 243 -9.50 -11.19 23.89
N LEU A 244 -9.45 -11.10 25.21
CA LEU A 244 -8.27 -11.38 26.00
C LEU A 244 -8.08 -12.89 26.22
N ASP A 245 -6.84 -13.35 26.26
CA ASP A 245 -6.49 -14.75 26.52
C ASP A 245 -6.74 -15.13 28.00
N GLN A 246 -6.75 -14.13 28.90
CA GLN A 246 -7.03 -14.29 30.33
C GLN A 246 -7.99 -13.20 30.81
N PRO A 247 -8.83 -13.47 31.82
CA PRO A 247 -9.72 -12.47 32.39
C PRO A 247 -8.98 -11.25 32.95
N ALA A 248 -9.51 -10.05 32.66
CA ALA A 248 -8.96 -8.80 33.18
C ALA A 248 -9.25 -8.65 34.69
N THR A 249 -8.21 -8.47 35.49
CA THR A 249 -8.31 -8.22 36.91
C THR A 249 -7.91 -6.81 37.34
N SER A 250 -7.27 -6.08 36.44
CA SER A 250 -6.82 -4.68 36.57
C SER A 250 -6.81 -4.01 35.20
N ALA A 251 -6.57 -2.70 35.16
CA ALA A 251 -6.42 -1.95 33.90
C ALA A 251 -5.21 -2.51 33.10
N ILE A 252 -5.39 -2.61 31.79
CA ILE A 252 -4.39 -3.14 30.85
C ILE A 252 -4.21 -2.09 29.74
N THR A 253 -2.98 -1.65 29.54
CA THR A 253 -2.59 -0.91 28.33
C THR A 253 -2.36 -1.92 27.21
N TRP A 254 -2.95 -1.67 26.06
CA TRP A 254 -2.85 -2.57 24.92
C TRP A 254 -2.47 -1.84 23.63
N LYS A 255 -1.85 -2.58 22.73
CA LYS A 255 -1.53 -2.14 21.38
C LYS A 255 -1.75 -3.28 20.38
N ALA A 256 -2.08 -2.93 19.14
CA ALA A 256 -2.14 -3.84 18.01
C ALA A 256 -1.47 -3.19 16.80
N SER A 257 -0.85 -3.97 15.94
CA SER A 257 -0.16 -3.48 14.75
C SER A 257 -0.62 -4.26 13.52
N LEU A 258 -0.96 -3.53 12.47
CA LEU A 258 -1.28 -4.08 11.16
C LEU A 258 -0.07 -3.91 10.24
N PRO A 259 0.59 -4.99 9.80
CA PRO A 259 1.64 -4.90 8.81
C PRO A 259 1.04 -4.54 7.44
N ILE A 260 1.65 -3.59 6.74
CA ILE A 260 1.21 -3.16 5.42
C ILE A 260 2.42 -3.06 4.51
N SER A 261 2.37 -3.72 3.36
CA SER A 261 3.35 -3.52 2.31
C SER A 261 2.67 -3.41 0.95
N VAL A 262 3.24 -2.60 0.08
CA VAL A 262 2.82 -2.43 -1.31
C VAL A 262 4.01 -2.69 -2.20
N THR A 263 3.84 -3.57 -3.17
CA THR A 263 4.82 -3.89 -4.21
C THR A 263 4.19 -3.72 -5.58
N TYR A 264 4.95 -3.82 -6.64
CA TYR A 264 4.47 -3.59 -8.01
C TYR A 264 4.90 -4.72 -8.93
N GLN A 265 4.02 -5.13 -9.83
CA GLN A 265 4.25 -6.21 -10.81
C GLN A 265 3.86 -5.81 -12.23
#